data_384610e60af73a2218430ae38616e55b
#
_entry.id   384610e60af73a2218430ae38616e55b
#
_cell.length_a   1.000
_cell.length_b   1.000
_cell.length_c   1.000
_cell.angle_alpha   90.00
_cell.angle_beta   90.00
_cell.angle_gamma   90.00
#
_symmetry.space_group_name_H-M   'P 1'
#
loop_
_entity.id
_entity.type
_entity.pdbx_description
1 polymer ?
#
loop_
_entity_poly.entity_id
_entity_poly.type
_entity_poly.pdbx_seq_one_letter_code
_entity_poly.pdbx_strand_id
1 'polypeptide(L)'
;MEFLSVGTDYLSSDLFQNIENTASSKPYGGIWATPQNPNFPNYNEWVDYLCRNPHILYYKSDYPFLLPASLITLKENANIFNISSLEDLNFLKQEFPFNNWIDFEKLSQYYDGIYINLSKLKELSQKDIEKLLTFSVNTLIIFNPNTIKHYKSANISIEFAASIPEYKINIDTSTNYIVPPSINITILIETIRRYISDNNIENAKENYELIRRIFSEKIKETLKYNHAPKEELLLIRKVFNQS
;
A
#
# COMPACT_ATOMS: atom_id res chain seq x y z
N MET A 1 10.80 -9.79 9.12
CA MET A 1 11.10 -9.21 7.78
C MET A 1 10.24 -7.96 7.64
N GLU A 2 10.81 -6.88 7.10
CA GLU A 2 10.10 -5.64 6.83
C GLU A 2 9.87 -5.50 5.34
N PHE A 3 8.79 -4.82 4.96
CA PHE A 3 8.38 -4.60 3.58
C PHE A 3 8.06 -3.14 3.35
N LEU A 4 8.47 -2.61 2.21
CA LEU A 4 8.17 -1.24 1.81
C LEU A 4 6.99 -1.21 0.83
N SER A 5 5.92 -0.55 1.22
CA SER A 5 4.80 -0.19 0.34
C SER A 5 4.98 1.25 -0.13
N VAL A 6 4.89 1.47 -1.43
CA VAL A 6 5.06 2.80 -2.05
C VAL A 6 3.72 3.27 -2.59
N GLY A 7 3.38 4.52 -2.31
CA GLY A 7 2.14 5.16 -2.75
C GLY A 7 1.31 5.70 -1.60
N THR A 8 1.58 5.28 -0.35
CA THR A 8 0.94 5.84 0.83
C THR A 8 1.88 5.76 2.03
N ASP A 9 1.93 6.81 2.83
CA ASP A 9 2.64 6.90 4.11
C ASP A 9 1.73 6.57 5.31
N TYR A 10 0.46 6.31 5.04
CA TYR A 10 -0.55 5.96 6.03
C TYR A 10 -1.36 4.74 5.60
N LEU A 11 -1.44 3.74 6.48
CA LEU A 11 -2.20 2.52 6.27
C LEU A 11 -3.42 2.49 7.20
N SER A 12 -4.60 2.34 6.61
CA SER A 12 -5.86 2.17 7.32
C SER A 12 -6.58 0.95 6.74
N SER A 13 -7.36 0.24 7.54
CA SER A 13 -8.19 -0.85 7.05
C SER A 13 -9.16 -0.41 5.96
N ASP A 14 -9.57 0.86 5.94
CA ASP A 14 -10.47 1.42 4.92
C ASP A 14 -9.78 1.64 3.57
N LEU A 15 -8.45 1.67 3.54
CA LEU A 15 -7.65 1.73 2.30
C LEU A 15 -7.48 0.35 1.66
N PHE A 16 -7.79 -0.70 2.38
CA PHE A 16 -7.76 -2.05 1.85
C PHE A 16 -8.95 -2.29 0.94
N GLN A 17 -8.66 -2.50 -0.31
CA GLN A 17 -9.64 -2.95 -1.27
C GLN A 17 -9.65 -4.48 -1.28
N ASN A 18 -10.84 -5.05 -1.43
CA ASN A 18 -10.97 -6.49 -1.59
C ASN A 18 -10.13 -6.96 -2.77
N ILE A 19 -9.63 -8.19 -2.65
CA ILE A 19 -8.91 -8.83 -3.75
C ILE A 19 -9.92 -9.23 -4.81
N GLU A 20 -9.65 -8.82 -6.03
CA GLU A 20 -10.45 -9.15 -7.21
C GLU A 20 -9.54 -9.69 -8.31
N ASN A 21 -9.99 -10.73 -8.98
CA ASN A 21 -9.30 -11.24 -10.16
C ASN A 21 -9.47 -10.26 -11.32
N THR A 22 -8.41 -10.04 -12.07
CA THR A 22 -8.45 -9.21 -13.27
C THR A 22 -8.19 -10.05 -14.52
N ALA A 23 -8.36 -9.45 -15.70
CA ALA A 23 -7.94 -10.08 -16.96
C ALA A 23 -6.40 -10.22 -17.07
N SER A 24 -5.66 -9.47 -16.25
CA SER A 24 -4.21 -9.58 -16.15
C SER A 24 -3.79 -10.69 -15.18
N SER A 25 -2.49 -10.96 -15.12
CA SER A 25 -1.93 -11.91 -14.15
C SER A 25 -1.86 -11.37 -12.72
N LYS A 26 -2.18 -10.09 -12.52
CA LYS A 26 -2.15 -9.42 -11.22
C LYS A 26 -3.55 -9.26 -10.67
N PRO A 27 -3.78 -9.48 -9.38
CA PRO A 27 -5.05 -9.11 -8.77
C PRO A 27 -5.17 -7.58 -8.66
N TYR A 28 -6.40 -7.13 -8.52
CA TYR A 28 -6.70 -5.79 -8.02
C TYR A 28 -6.90 -5.86 -6.51
N GLY A 29 -6.63 -4.76 -5.81
CA GLY A 29 -6.80 -4.67 -4.36
C GLY A 29 -5.59 -5.16 -3.55
N GLY A 30 -5.78 -5.25 -2.23
CA GLY A 30 -4.74 -5.54 -1.28
C GLY A 30 -3.67 -4.44 -1.12
N ILE A 31 -2.71 -4.67 -0.24
CA ILE A 31 -1.52 -3.81 -0.14
C ILE A 31 -0.34 -4.50 -0.81
N TRP A 32 0.29 -3.78 -1.70
CA TRP A 32 1.47 -4.22 -2.43
C TRP A 32 2.73 -3.67 -1.78
N ALA A 33 3.69 -4.54 -1.52
CA ALA A 33 4.94 -4.17 -0.87
C ALA A 33 6.10 -5.02 -1.39
N THR A 34 7.32 -4.54 -1.20
CA THR A 34 8.54 -5.25 -1.56
C THR A 34 9.43 -5.43 -0.34
N PRO A 35 10.21 -6.50 -0.25
CA PRO A 35 11.12 -6.70 0.87
C PRO A 35 12.06 -5.51 1.07
N GLN A 36 12.21 -5.09 2.32
CA GLN A 36 13.22 -4.10 2.72
C GLN A 36 14.36 -4.82 3.44
N ASN A 37 15.57 -4.70 2.89
CA ASN A 37 16.74 -5.30 3.51
C ASN A 37 17.30 -4.36 4.58
N PRO A 38 17.36 -4.74 5.86
CA PRO A 38 17.87 -3.89 6.92
C PRO A 38 19.37 -3.59 6.78
N ASN A 39 20.13 -4.45 6.09
CA ASN A 39 21.56 -4.21 5.81
C ASN A 39 21.78 -3.20 4.67
N PHE A 40 20.75 -2.93 3.88
CA PHE A 40 20.76 -1.95 2.80
C PHE A 40 19.51 -1.05 2.90
N PRO A 41 19.40 -0.20 3.93
CA PRO A 41 18.19 0.56 4.22
C PRO A 41 17.83 1.55 3.11
N ASN A 42 18.80 1.96 2.30
CA ASN A 42 18.61 2.85 1.16
C ASN A 42 18.38 2.11 -0.17
N TYR A 43 18.25 0.79 -0.16
CA TYR A 43 17.99 0.00 -1.37
C TYR A 43 16.65 -0.71 -1.26
N ASN A 44 15.83 -0.57 -2.31
CA ASN A 44 14.58 -1.29 -2.46
C ASN A 44 14.34 -1.61 -3.94
N GLU A 45 14.02 -2.87 -4.24
CA GLU A 45 13.87 -3.36 -5.63
C GLU A 45 12.79 -2.60 -6.42
N TRP A 46 11.67 -2.24 -5.77
CA TRP A 46 10.60 -1.51 -6.45
C TRP A 46 10.98 -0.07 -6.74
N VAL A 47 11.64 0.60 -5.78
CA VAL A 47 12.13 1.98 -5.98
C VAL A 47 13.18 2.03 -7.08
N ASP A 48 14.11 1.07 -7.09
CA ASP A 48 15.11 0.91 -8.15
C ASP A 48 14.46 0.69 -9.52
N TYR A 49 13.42 -0.17 -9.57
CA TYR A 49 12.64 -0.39 -10.78
C TYR A 49 11.94 0.91 -11.26
N LEU A 50 11.33 1.69 -10.37
CA LEU A 50 10.72 2.97 -10.70
C LEU A 50 11.73 3.97 -11.24
N CYS A 51 12.93 4.05 -10.66
CA CYS A 51 14.00 4.91 -11.12
C CYS A 51 14.49 4.55 -12.53
N ARG A 52 14.53 3.25 -12.85
CA ARG A 52 14.88 2.77 -14.21
C ARG A 52 13.74 2.93 -15.22
N ASN A 53 12.52 3.14 -14.74
CA ASN A 53 11.32 3.31 -15.56
C ASN A 53 10.60 4.62 -15.19
N PRO A 54 11.23 5.78 -15.39
CA PRO A 54 10.73 7.07 -14.88
C PRO A 54 9.36 7.46 -15.46
N HIS A 55 8.98 6.94 -16.62
CA HIS A 55 7.65 7.15 -17.20
C HIS A 55 6.51 6.68 -16.28
N ILE A 56 6.76 5.70 -15.40
CA ILE A 56 5.79 5.22 -14.42
C ILE A 56 5.56 6.29 -13.33
N LEU A 57 6.60 7.04 -12.97
CA LEU A 57 6.54 8.10 -11.96
C LEU A 57 5.74 9.30 -12.45
N TYR A 58 5.90 9.70 -13.70
CA TYR A 58 5.22 10.86 -14.28
C TYR A 58 3.69 10.74 -14.33
N TYR A 59 3.17 9.50 -14.34
CA TYR A 59 1.72 9.28 -14.36
C TYR A 59 1.08 9.25 -12.98
N LYS A 60 1.87 9.17 -11.90
CA LYS A 60 1.35 8.92 -10.54
C LYS A 60 1.53 10.05 -9.55
N SER A 61 2.30 11.09 -9.87
CA SER A 61 2.66 12.11 -8.90
C SER A 61 2.74 13.49 -9.54
N ASP A 62 2.09 14.47 -8.91
CA ASP A 62 2.29 15.90 -9.22
C ASP A 62 3.71 16.35 -8.79
N TYR A 63 4.40 15.53 -7.99
CA TYR A 63 5.77 15.71 -7.53
C TYR A 63 6.54 14.40 -7.76
N PRO A 64 7.20 14.22 -8.91
CA PRO A 64 7.91 12.97 -9.21
C PRO A 64 9.08 12.68 -8.28
N PHE A 65 9.43 13.60 -7.39
CA PHE A 65 10.65 13.55 -6.58
C PHE A 65 10.42 13.14 -5.12
N LEU A 66 9.17 13.08 -4.66
CA LEU A 66 8.82 12.67 -3.29
C LEU A 66 7.62 11.72 -3.32
N LEU A 67 7.86 10.45 -3.04
CA LEU A 67 6.82 9.43 -3.00
C LEU A 67 6.51 9.06 -1.54
N PRO A 68 5.24 9.12 -1.13
CA PRO A 68 4.84 8.59 0.17
C PRO A 68 5.05 7.07 0.20
N ALA A 69 5.43 6.55 1.35
CA ALA A 69 5.66 5.13 1.56
C ALA A 69 5.37 4.71 3.01
N SER A 70 5.21 3.41 3.20
CA SER A 70 5.06 2.81 4.54
C SER A 70 6.00 1.61 4.67
N LEU A 71 6.77 1.57 5.74
CA LEU A 71 7.55 0.40 6.12
C LEU A 71 6.72 -0.50 7.02
N ILE A 72 6.36 -1.67 6.52
CA ILE A 72 5.38 -2.60 7.11
C ILE A 72 6.10 -3.75 7.81
N THR A 73 5.66 -4.09 9.02
CA THR A 73 6.04 -5.33 9.72
C THR A 73 4.80 -6.20 9.89
N LEU A 74 4.89 -7.46 9.48
CA LEU A 74 3.82 -8.43 9.64
C LEU A 74 3.84 -9.07 11.05
N LYS A 75 2.69 -9.58 11.47
CA LYS A 75 2.58 -10.44 12.65
C LYS A 75 3.31 -11.77 12.42
N GLU A 76 3.82 -12.39 13.47
CA GLU A 76 4.57 -13.65 13.39
C GLU A 76 3.70 -14.82 12.93
N ASN A 77 2.41 -14.78 13.24
CA ASN A 77 1.42 -15.78 12.85
C ASN A 77 0.71 -15.46 11.52
N ALA A 78 1.20 -14.49 10.76
CA ALA A 78 0.67 -14.15 9.44
C ALA A 78 0.77 -15.36 8.50
N ASN A 79 -0.35 -15.78 7.94
CA ASN A 79 -0.42 -16.90 7.01
C ASN A 79 -0.14 -16.41 5.57
N ILE A 80 1.13 -16.23 5.24
CA ILE A 80 1.56 -15.76 3.91
C ILE A 80 1.99 -16.96 3.06
N PHE A 81 1.33 -17.16 1.92
CA PHE A 81 1.77 -18.16 0.96
C PHE A 81 3.01 -17.67 0.20
N ASN A 82 4.07 -18.47 0.19
CA ASN A 82 5.33 -18.09 -0.45
C ASN A 82 5.52 -18.87 -1.76
N ILE A 83 5.52 -18.16 -2.89
CA ILE A 83 5.91 -18.72 -4.19
C ILE A 83 7.41 -18.56 -4.35
N SER A 84 8.16 -19.64 -4.11
CA SER A 84 9.61 -19.68 -4.23
C SER A 84 10.12 -20.84 -5.11
N SER A 85 9.21 -21.68 -5.58
CA SER A 85 9.50 -22.82 -6.45
C SER A 85 8.41 -23.00 -7.52
N LEU A 86 8.71 -23.85 -8.52
CA LEU A 86 7.72 -24.25 -9.51
C LEU A 86 6.60 -25.09 -8.88
N GLU A 87 6.91 -25.87 -7.85
CA GLU A 87 5.94 -26.67 -7.10
C GLU A 87 4.92 -25.77 -6.41
N ASP A 88 5.37 -24.70 -5.76
CA ASP A 88 4.49 -23.72 -5.11
C ASP A 88 3.51 -23.11 -6.12
N LEU A 89 4.04 -22.71 -7.28
CA LEU A 89 3.24 -22.12 -8.35
C LEU A 89 2.22 -23.12 -8.90
N ASN A 90 2.64 -24.36 -9.16
CA ASN A 90 1.77 -25.41 -9.68
C ASN A 90 0.68 -25.79 -8.67
N PHE A 91 1.03 -25.85 -7.39
CA PHE A 91 0.04 -26.05 -6.33
C PHE A 91 -1.05 -24.98 -6.38
N LEU A 92 -0.70 -23.70 -6.43
CA LEU A 92 -1.69 -22.62 -6.51
C LEU A 92 -2.54 -22.69 -7.76
N LYS A 93 -1.96 -23.00 -8.91
CA LYS A 93 -2.69 -23.12 -10.19
C LYS A 93 -3.66 -24.31 -10.19
N GLN A 94 -3.40 -25.36 -9.38
CA GLN A 94 -4.26 -26.53 -9.24
C GLN A 94 -5.37 -26.31 -8.21
N GLU A 95 -5.05 -25.75 -7.04
CA GLU A 95 -6.00 -25.57 -5.95
C GLU A 95 -6.88 -24.32 -6.13
N PHE A 96 -6.32 -23.29 -6.77
CA PHE A 96 -6.96 -22.00 -7.01
C PHE A 96 -6.90 -21.61 -8.50
N PRO A 97 -7.55 -22.36 -9.40
CA PRO A 97 -7.49 -22.09 -10.83
C PRO A 97 -8.40 -20.95 -11.26
N PHE A 98 -7.85 -20.00 -12.04
CA PHE A 98 -8.58 -18.94 -12.71
C PHE A 98 -7.95 -18.61 -14.06
N ASN A 99 -8.66 -18.82 -15.17
CA ASN A 99 -8.21 -18.48 -16.53
C ASN A 99 -6.75 -18.94 -16.84
N ASN A 100 -6.41 -20.20 -16.50
CA ASN A 100 -5.06 -20.77 -16.58
C ASN A 100 -4.02 -20.02 -15.72
N TRP A 101 -4.45 -19.40 -14.65
CA TRP A 101 -3.62 -18.70 -13.65
C TRP A 101 -4.16 -18.95 -12.25
N ILE A 102 -3.78 -18.09 -11.29
CA ILE A 102 -4.17 -18.18 -9.89
C ILE A 102 -5.44 -17.37 -9.66
N ASP A 103 -6.40 -17.95 -8.97
CA ASP A 103 -7.57 -17.28 -8.42
C ASP A 103 -7.18 -16.58 -7.10
N PHE A 104 -6.79 -15.32 -7.20
CA PHE A 104 -6.39 -14.52 -6.03
C PHE A 104 -7.58 -14.19 -5.12
N GLU A 105 -8.76 -14.04 -5.68
CA GLU A 105 -9.98 -13.77 -4.90
C GLU A 105 -10.31 -14.96 -3.99
N LYS A 106 -10.31 -16.19 -4.52
CA LYS A 106 -10.45 -17.40 -3.74
C LYS A 106 -9.27 -17.60 -2.78
N LEU A 107 -8.03 -17.35 -3.22
CA LEU A 107 -6.82 -17.50 -2.41
C LEU A 107 -6.86 -16.61 -1.16
N SER A 108 -7.39 -15.38 -1.28
CA SER A 108 -7.49 -14.42 -0.17
C SER A 108 -8.42 -14.87 0.96
N GLN A 109 -9.24 -15.90 0.74
CA GLN A 109 -10.10 -16.49 1.77
C GLN A 109 -9.35 -17.49 2.67
N TYR A 110 -8.18 -17.98 2.22
CA TYR A 110 -7.39 -19.00 2.90
C TYR A 110 -6.07 -18.48 3.44
N TYR A 111 -5.53 -17.42 2.85
CA TYR A 111 -4.24 -16.84 3.21
C TYR A 111 -4.38 -15.34 3.49
N ASP A 112 -3.57 -14.84 4.40
CA ASP A 112 -3.48 -13.42 4.72
C ASP A 112 -2.74 -12.61 3.64
N GLY A 113 -2.02 -13.28 2.78
CA GLY A 113 -1.29 -12.67 1.68
C GLY A 113 -0.48 -13.69 0.89
N ILE A 114 0.19 -13.20 -0.13
CA ILE A 114 1.08 -13.99 -0.98
C ILE A 114 2.41 -13.25 -1.17
N TYR A 115 3.50 -13.98 -1.07
CA TYR A 115 4.84 -13.46 -1.37
C TYR A 115 5.40 -14.17 -2.60
N ILE A 116 5.67 -13.40 -3.65
CA ILE A 116 6.23 -13.89 -4.92
C ILE A 116 7.72 -13.58 -4.92
N ASN A 117 8.55 -14.62 -4.79
CA ASN A 117 10.00 -14.52 -4.76
C ASN A 117 10.59 -14.85 -6.14
N LEU A 118 10.55 -13.87 -7.05
CA LEU A 118 11.02 -14.03 -8.42
C LEU A 118 12.48 -14.48 -8.51
N SER A 119 13.31 -14.05 -7.56
CA SER A 119 14.75 -14.37 -7.55
C SER A 119 15.02 -15.87 -7.33
N LYS A 120 14.08 -16.60 -6.74
CA LYS A 120 14.18 -18.04 -6.50
C LYS A 120 13.51 -18.90 -7.55
N LEU A 121 12.64 -18.32 -8.37
CA LEU A 121 11.90 -19.03 -9.39
C LEU A 121 12.81 -19.33 -10.58
N LYS A 122 13.14 -20.62 -10.77
CA LYS A 122 13.94 -21.17 -11.87
C LYS A 122 13.12 -22.18 -12.65
N GLU A 123 13.52 -22.45 -13.89
CA GLU A 123 12.94 -23.54 -14.72
C GLU A 123 11.44 -23.40 -14.98
N LEU A 124 10.95 -22.18 -15.12
CA LEU A 124 9.56 -21.88 -15.41
C LEU A 124 9.24 -22.10 -16.90
N SER A 125 7.98 -22.46 -17.19
CA SER A 125 7.48 -22.43 -18.57
C SER A 125 7.45 -21.00 -19.10
N GLN A 126 7.57 -20.82 -20.43
CA GLN A 126 7.52 -19.50 -21.06
C GLN A 126 6.22 -18.73 -20.66
N LYS A 127 5.08 -19.43 -20.59
CA LYS A 127 3.79 -18.84 -20.20
C LYS A 127 3.77 -18.37 -18.73
N ASP A 128 4.40 -19.13 -17.84
CA ASP A 128 4.48 -18.76 -16.42
C ASP A 128 5.45 -17.60 -16.23
N ILE A 129 6.55 -17.57 -16.98
CA ILE A 129 7.48 -16.44 -17.01
C ILE A 129 6.76 -15.17 -17.44
N GLU A 130 6.03 -15.18 -18.54
CA GLU A 130 5.28 -14.01 -19.03
C GLU A 130 4.31 -13.45 -17.99
N LYS A 131 3.61 -14.32 -17.26
CA LYS A 131 2.69 -13.92 -16.19
C LYS A 131 3.41 -13.38 -14.96
N LEU A 132 4.49 -14.04 -14.53
CA LEU A 132 5.26 -13.62 -13.35
C LEU A 132 6.08 -12.35 -13.60
N LEU A 133 6.60 -12.13 -14.81
CA LEU A 133 7.33 -10.91 -15.17
C LEU A 133 6.46 -9.66 -15.05
N THR A 134 5.12 -9.79 -15.05
CA THR A 134 4.25 -8.64 -14.78
C THR A 134 4.48 -8.06 -13.38
N PHE A 135 4.96 -8.84 -12.40
CA PHE A 135 5.26 -8.37 -11.05
C PHE A 135 6.54 -7.54 -10.97
N SER A 136 7.46 -7.71 -11.93
CA SER A 136 8.70 -6.93 -12.12
C SER A 136 9.75 -7.12 -11.04
N VAL A 137 9.37 -7.27 -9.77
CA VAL A 137 10.24 -7.43 -8.59
C VAL A 137 9.63 -8.42 -7.60
N ASN A 138 10.41 -8.84 -6.60
CA ASN A 138 9.89 -9.62 -5.49
C ASN A 138 8.75 -8.86 -4.80
N THR A 139 7.59 -9.48 -4.71
CA THR A 139 6.35 -8.77 -4.34
C THR A 139 5.59 -9.51 -3.24
N LEU A 140 5.25 -8.80 -2.18
CA LEU A 140 4.25 -9.19 -1.20
C LEU A 140 2.93 -8.50 -1.55
N ILE A 141 1.83 -9.27 -1.56
CA ILE A 141 0.47 -8.73 -1.62
C ILE A 141 -0.22 -9.17 -0.33
N ILE A 142 -0.61 -8.20 0.48
CA ILE A 142 -1.32 -8.42 1.74
C ILE A 142 -2.81 -8.38 1.43
N PHE A 143 -3.51 -9.48 1.69
CA PHE A 143 -4.95 -9.63 1.49
C PHE A 143 -5.74 -9.21 2.73
N ASN A 144 -5.18 -9.46 3.93
CA ASN A 144 -5.82 -9.19 5.21
C ASN A 144 -5.05 -8.11 5.98
N PRO A 145 -5.64 -6.91 6.19
CA PRO A 145 -4.99 -5.82 6.91
C PRO A 145 -4.64 -6.18 8.35
N ASN A 146 -5.41 -7.07 8.98
CA ASN A 146 -5.16 -7.50 10.35
C ASN A 146 -3.84 -8.27 10.52
N THR A 147 -3.20 -8.66 9.43
CA THR A 147 -1.88 -9.30 9.40
C THR A 147 -0.75 -8.32 9.71
N ILE A 148 -0.97 -7.04 9.55
CA ILE A 148 0.04 -6.02 9.85
C ILE A 148 0.14 -5.85 11.37
N LYS A 149 1.36 -6.02 11.89
CA LYS A 149 1.67 -5.79 13.31
C LYS A 149 1.80 -4.29 13.59
N HIS A 150 2.59 -3.63 12.79
CA HIS A 150 2.79 -2.18 12.79
C HIS A 150 3.40 -1.72 11.48
N TYR A 151 3.34 -0.43 11.22
CA TYR A 151 4.05 0.22 10.14
C TYR A 151 4.64 1.55 10.59
N LYS A 152 5.64 2.01 9.85
CA LYS A 152 6.26 3.33 10.03
C LYS A 152 6.00 4.14 8.77
N SER A 153 5.65 5.41 8.95
CA SER A 153 5.59 6.35 7.84
C SER A 153 6.96 6.51 7.21
N ALA A 154 7.01 6.58 5.91
CA ALA A 154 8.23 6.77 5.14
C ALA A 154 7.97 7.68 3.95
N ASN A 155 9.04 8.22 3.38
CA ASN A 155 9.01 8.86 2.08
C ASN A 155 10.27 8.51 1.29
N ILE A 156 10.13 8.55 -0.03
CA ILE A 156 11.21 8.27 -0.96
C ILE A 156 11.48 9.56 -1.73
N SER A 157 12.65 10.14 -1.53
CA SER A 157 13.13 11.26 -2.34
C SER A 157 13.94 10.73 -3.51
N ILE A 158 13.64 11.20 -4.72
CA ILE A 158 14.31 10.81 -5.96
C ILE A 158 14.96 12.06 -6.56
N GLU A 159 16.24 11.98 -6.83
CA GLU A 159 17.03 13.05 -7.45
C GLU A 159 17.47 12.62 -8.86
N PHE A 160 17.13 13.42 -9.86
CA PHE A 160 17.49 13.18 -11.26
C PHE A 160 18.72 14.01 -11.67
N ALA A 161 19.76 13.99 -10.85
CA ALA A 161 20.96 14.79 -11.11
C ALA A 161 21.92 14.18 -12.14
N ALA A 162 21.73 12.90 -12.50
CA ALA A 162 22.58 12.16 -13.42
C ALA A 162 21.78 11.28 -14.37
N SER A 163 22.47 10.56 -15.26
CA SER A 163 21.84 9.61 -16.19
C SER A 163 21.09 8.47 -15.53
N ILE A 164 21.37 8.18 -14.25
CA ILE A 164 20.66 7.24 -13.41
C ILE A 164 20.14 8.00 -12.19
N PRO A 165 18.83 8.02 -11.94
CA PRO A 165 18.27 8.68 -10.77
C PRO A 165 18.82 8.06 -9.47
N GLU A 166 19.19 8.90 -8.53
CA GLU A 166 19.51 8.49 -7.17
C GLU A 166 18.28 8.65 -6.29
N TYR A 167 18.13 7.78 -5.30
CA TYR A 167 17.02 7.87 -4.37
C TYR A 167 17.46 7.62 -2.93
N LYS A 168 16.66 8.16 -1.99
CA LYS A 168 16.81 7.93 -0.55
C LYS A 168 15.48 7.52 0.02
N ILE A 169 15.49 6.51 0.89
CA ILE A 169 14.35 6.05 1.65
C ILE A 169 14.47 6.65 3.05
N ASN A 170 13.59 7.60 3.37
CA ASN A 170 13.55 8.23 4.67
C ASN A 170 12.42 7.61 5.49
N ILE A 171 12.77 6.91 6.57
CA ILE A 171 11.83 6.28 7.48
C ILE A 171 11.67 7.17 8.70
N ASP A 172 10.43 7.52 9.01
CA ASP A 172 10.14 8.23 10.25
C ASP A 172 10.20 7.25 11.42
N THR A 173 11.32 7.26 12.13
CA THR A 173 11.53 6.40 13.30
C THR A 173 10.75 6.84 14.54
N SER A 174 10.21 8.06 14.54
CA SER A 174 9.36 8.55 15.64
C SER A 174 7.94 8.00 15.57
N THR A 175 7.54 7.49 14.40
CA THR A 175 6.22 6.92 14.17
C THR A 175 6.26 5.39 14.23
N ASN A 176 5.28 4.81 14.90
CA ASN A 176 5.10 3.37 14.93
C ASN A 176 3.59 3.11 15.07
N TYR A 177 2.93 3.00 13.93
CA TYR A 177 1.49 2.88 13.88
C TYR A 177 1.05 1.43 13.83
N ILE A 178 -0.03 1.14 14.59
CA ILE A 178 -0.83 -0.07 14.41
C ILE A 178 -1.91 0.30 13.40
N VAL A 179 -2.16 -0.57 12.41
CA VAL A 179 -3.30 -0.36 11.51
C VAL A 179 -4.57 -0.36 12.36
N PRO A 180 -5.28 0.76 12.44
CA PRO A 180 -6.49 0.80 13.24
C PRO A 180 -7.53 -0.15 12.63
N PRO A 181 -8.41 -0.74 13.44
CA PRO A 181 -9.61 -1.40 12.92
C PRO A 181 -10.39 -0.39 12.09
N SER A 182 -11.20 -0.87 11.14
CA SER A 182 -11.92 -0.02 10.19
C SER A 182 -12.51 1.23 10.85
N ILE A 183 -12.06 2.39 10.39
CA ILE A 183 -12.53 3.67 10.91
C ILE A 183 -13.74 4.07 10.07
N ASN A 184 -14.90 4.08 10.69
CA ASN A 184 -16.07 4.66 10.04
C ASN A 184 -15.89 6.19 9.98
N ILE A 185 -15.61 6.69 8.79
CA ILE A 185 -15.35 8.11 8.52
C ILE A 185 -16.51 9.00 8.99
N THR A 186 -17.75 8.51 8.87
CA THR A 186 -18.93 9.23 9.35
C THR A 186 -18.86 9.44 10.87
N ILE A 187 -18.51 8.37 11.61
CA ILE A 187 -18.33 8.46 13.07
C ILE A 187 -17.20 9.44 13.42
N LEU A 188 -16.12 9.44 12.65
CA LEU A 188 -15.00 10.34 12.89
C LEU A 188 -15.38 11.81 12.66
N ILE A 189 -16.14 12.10 11.61
CA ILE A 189 -16.68 13.44 11.33
C ILE A 189 -17.63 13.89 12.45
N GLU A 190 -18.52 13.03 12.90
CA GLU A 190 -19.42 13.33 14.03
C GLU A 190 -18.66 13.58 15.34
N THR A 191 -17.59 12.81 15.56
CA THR A 191 -16.70 13.00 16.71
C THR A 191 -15.99 14.35 16.66
N ILE A 192 -15.50 14.77 15.50
CA ILE A 192 -14.89 16.09 15.32
C ILE A 192 -15.91 17.20 15.58
N ARG A 193 -17.12 17.08 15.04
CA ARG A 193 -18.21 18.04 15.29
C ARG A 193 -18.50 18.20 16.77
N ARG A 194 -18.56 17.07 17.50
CA ARG A 194 -18.77 17.07 18.95
C ARG A 194 -17.62 17.77 19.67
N TYR A 195 -16.36 17.44 19.35
CA TYR A 195 -15.20 18.11 19.96
C TYR A 195 -15.16 19.61 19.70
N ILE A 196 -15.57 20.06 18.51
CA ILE A 196 -15.69 21.48 18.19
C ILE A 196 -16.80 22.12 19.03
N SER A 197 -17.97 21.46 19.16
CA SER A 197 -19.08 21.98 19.97
C SER A 197 -18.73 22.10 21.47
N ASP A 198 -17.92 21.15 21.96
CA ASP A 198 -17.45 21.07 23.33
C ASP A 198 -16.21 21.95 23.59
N ASN A 199 -15.81 22.76 22.61
CA ASN A 199 -14.62 23.61 22.61
C ASN A 199 -13.29 22.85 22.87
N ASN A 200 -13.26 21.57 22.58
CA ASN A 200 -12.08 20.70 22.69
C ASN A 200 -11.31 20.64 21.37
N ILE A 201 -10.67 21.76 21.04
CA ILE A 201 -10.03 21.98 19.73
C ILE A 201 -8.84 21.07 19.51
N GLU A 202 -8.12 20.67 20.55
CA GLU A 202 -6.92 19.84 20.45
C GLU A 202 -7.28 18.41 19.96
N ASN A 203 -8.24 17.77 20.59
CA ASN A 203 -8.75 16.45 20.13
C ASN A 203 -9.45 16.53 18.76
N ALA A 204 -10.09 17.67 18.45
CA ALA A 204 -10.66 17.90 17.13
C ALA A 204 -9.56 17.97 16.04
N LYS A 205 -8.43 18.60 16.33
CA LYS A 205 -7.27 18.68 15.42
C LYS A 205 -6.65 17.33 15.18
N GLU A 206 -6.43 16.51 16.20
CA GLU A 206 -5.89 15.15 16.04
C GLU A 206 -6.76 14.29 15.13
N ASN A 207 -8.08 14.30 15.36
CA ASN A 207 -9.01 13.55 14.52
C ASN A 207 -9.10 14.13 13.11
N TYR A 208 -8.96 15.44 12.93
CA TYR A 208 -8.90 16.07 11.61
C TYR A 208 -7.64 15.66 10.85
N GLU A 209 -6.46 15.62 11.48
CA GLU A 209 -5.25 15.15 10.84
C GLU A 209 -5.35 13.66 10.47
N LEU A 210 -6.00 12.87 11.30
CA LEU A 210 -6.30 11.47 10.96
C LEU A 210 -7.19 11.37 9.71
N ILE A 211 -8.30 12.13 9.67
CA ILE A 211 -9.16 12.23 8.48
C ILE A 211 -8.35 12.72 7.28
N ARG A 212 -7.56 13.77 7.43
CA ARG A 212 -6.76 14.33 6.35
C ARG A 212 -5.82 13.29 5.75
N ARG A 213 -5.20 12.44 6.55
CA ARG A 213 -4.35 11.33 6.09
C ARG A 213 -5.17 10.27 5.36
N ILE A 214 -6.29 9.85 5.92
CA ILE A 214 -7.20 8.88 5.29
C ILE A 214 -7.76 9.44 3.96
N PHE A 215 -8.14 10.70 3.94
CA PHE A 215 -8.77 11.33 2.78
C PHE A 215 -7.80 11.85 1.73
N SER A 216 -6.53 12.10 2.03
CA SER A 216 -5.59 12.54 1.01
C SER A 216 -5.50 11.53 -0.15
N GLU A 217 -5.65 10.26 0.14
CA GLU A 217 -5.74 9.20 -0.85
C GLU A 217 -7.15 9.03 -1.44
N LYS A 218 -8.18 8.95 -0.60
CA LYS A 218 -9.57 8.82 -1.06
C LYS A 218 -10.13 10.06 -1.75
N ILE A 219 -9.71 11.28 -1.39
CA ILE A 219 -10.17 12.49 -2.08
C ILE A 219 -9.72 12.49 -3.53
N LYS A 220 -8.52 12.00 -3.85
CA LYS A 220 -8.08 11.86 -5.24
C LYS A 220 -8.99 10.90 -6.02
N GLU A 221 -9.45 9.82 -5.42
CA GLU A 221 -10.39 8.88 -6.05
C GLU A 221 -11.84 9.39 -6.04
N THR A 222 -12.30 9.96 -4.94
CA THR A 222 -13.70 10.41 -4.78
C THR A 222 -13.98 11.70 -5.55
N LEU A 223 -12.98 12.56 -5.78
CA LEU A 223 -13.09 13.68 -6.71
C LEU A 223 -13.33 13.23 -8.15
N LYS A 224 -12.89 12.01 -8.51
CA LYS A 224 -13.20 11.36 -9.79
C LYS A 224 -14.67 10.93 -9.90
N TYR A 225 -15.33 10.61 -8.79
CA TYR A 225 -16.66 9.95 -8.79
C TYR A 225 -17.81 10.80 -8.23
N ASN A 226 -17.63 12.09 -8.00
CA ASN A 226 -18.67 13.06 -7.60
C ASN A 226 -19.49 12.74 -6.33
N HIS A 227 -19.10 11.78 -5.51
CA HIS A 227 -19.79 11.39 -4.28
C HIS A 227 -18.92 11.69 -3.06
N ALA A 228 -18.77 12.94 -2.69
CA ALA A 228 -18.04 13.26 -1.51
C ALA A 228 -18.83 14.16 -0.58
N PRO A 229 -18.60 14.07 0.70
CA PRO A 229 -18.91 15.13 1.65
C PRO A 229 -17.96 16.33 1.45
N LYS A 230 -17.86 16.82 0.19
CA LYS A 230 -16.98 17.94 -0.19
C LYS A 230 -17.23 19.18 0.66
N GLU A 231 -18.51 19.47 0.89
CA GLU A 231 -18.92 20.64 1.64
C GLU A 231 -18.57 20.54 3.13
N GLU A 232 -18.69 19.34 3.70
CA GLU A 232 -18.31 19.12 5.10
C GLU A 232 -16.82 19.20 5.35
N LEU A 233 -16.02 18.60 4.46
CA LEU A 233 -14.55 18.70 4.54
C LEU A 233 -14.06 20.14 4.34
N LEU A 234 -14.71 20.90 3.45
CA LEU A 234 -14.43 22.32 3.27
C LEU A 234 -14.82 23.15 4.50
N LEU A 235 -15.91 22.78 5.17
CA LEU A 235 -16.34 23.43 6.40
C LEU A 235 -15.35 23.15 7.54
N ILE A 236 -14.98 21.91 7.74
CA ILE A 236 -13.97 21.49 8.73
C ILE A 236 -12.63 22.18 8.44
N ARG A 237 -12.19 22.21 7.18
CA ARG A 237 -10.96 22.89 6.77
C ARG A 237 -11.00 24.39 7.02
N LYS A 238 -12.16 25.05 6.84
CA LYS A 238 -12.33 26.47 7.17
C LYS A 238 -12.17 26.74 8.66
N VAL A 239 -12.72 25.89 9.52
CA VAL A 239 -12.60 26.01 10.97
C VAL A 239 -11.14 25.92 11.42
N PHE A 240 -10.35 25.02 10.84
CA PHE A 240 -8.93 24.82 11.22
C PHE A 240 -7.95 25.78 10.53
N ASN A 241 -8.31 26.40 9.42
CA ASN A 241 -7.46 27.40 8.76
C ASN A 241 -7.70 28.84 9.30
N GLN A 242 -8.70 29.04 10.16
CA GLN A 242 -8.99 30.32 10.78
C GLN A 242 -8.45 30.41 12.23
N SER A 243 -7.83 29.36 12.71
CA SER A 243 -7.13 29.27 13.99
C SER A 243 -5.62 29.11 13.77
#